data_8452e507601f0162a14a67f6f6a8fc94
#
_entry.id   8452e507601f0162a14a67f6f6a8fc94
#
_cell.length_a   1.000
_cell.length_b   1.000
_cell.length_c   1.000
_cell.angle_alpha   90.00
_cell.angle_beta   90.00
_cell.angle_gamma   90.00
#
_symmetry.space_group_name_H-M   'P 1'
#
loop_
_entity.id
_entity.type
_entity.pdbx_description
1 polymer ?
#
loop_
_entity_poly.entity_id
_entity_poly.type
_entity_poly.pdbx_seq_one_letter_code
_entity_poly.pdbx_strand_id
1 'polypeptide(L)'
;METSSDKQTVRVTILSRPYTLRTTGDPAEVEKLAAGVDELMLAIASKAPNADSTHIAVLACLHLADRLRDLEHDLAALKARVDRKSTEFAGMLEQLIASAGEKNTEQA
;
A
#
# COMPACT_ATOMS: atom_id res chain seq x y z
N MET A 1 -0.67 -24.93 20.19
CA MET A 1 -0.34 -24.20 21.39
C MET A 1 0.35 -22.89 21.08
N GLU A 2 1.43 -22.94 20.36
CA GLU A 2 2.17 -21.73 20.01
C GLU A 2 1.38 -20.80 19.11
N THR A 3 0.51 -21.36 18.28
CA THR A 3 -0.31 -20.54 17.41
C THR A 3 -1.22 -19.60 18.18
N SER A 4 -1.75 -20.04 19.32
CA SER A 4 -2.61 -19.16 20.13
C SER A 4 -1.79 -18.09 20.84
N SER A 5 -0.53 -18.36 21.17
CA SER A 5 0.33 -17.37 21.80
C SER A 5 0.83 -16.32 20.82
N ASP A 6 0.80 -16.63 19.51
CA ASP A 6 1.20 -15.68 18.48
C ASP A 6 0.11 -14.65 18.20
N LYS A 7 -1.13 -14.93 18.57
CA LYS A 7 -2.24 -14.01 18.35
C LYS A 7 -2.42 -13.11 19.55
N GLN A 8 -2.48 -11.83 19.28
CA GLN A 8 -2.69 -10.82 20.33
C GLN A 8 -4.03 -10.14 20.12
N THR A 9 -4.62 -9.72 21.24
CA THR A 9 -5.90 -9.03 21.24
C THR A 9 -5.64 -7.54 21.27
N VAL A 10 -6.30 -6.80 20.38
CA VAL A 10 -6.20 -5.34 20.31
C VAL A 10 -7.59 -4.76 20.42
N ARG A 11 -7.74 -3.77 21.27
CA ARG A 11 -9.01 -3.04 21.40
C ARG A 11 -8.87 -1.71 20.68
N VAL A 12 -9.82 -1.44 19.78
CA VAL A 12 -9.83 -0.20 19.00
C VAL A 12 -11.22 0.42 19.07
N THR A 13 -11.27 1.72 18.85
CA THR A 13 -12.55 2.44 18.83
C THR A 13 -12.71 3.06 17.45
N ILE A 14 -13.80 2.73 16.78
CA ILE A 14 -14.11 3.25 15.46
C ILE A 14 -15.53 3.79 15.50
N LEU A 15 -15.69 5.05 15.15
CA LEU A 15 -16.97 5.75 15.16
C LEU A 15 -17.64 5.62 16.53
N SER A 16 -16.88 5.84 17.58
CA SER A 16 -17.30 5.80 18.99
C SER A 16 -17.73 4.42 19.47
N ARG A 17 -17.44 3.36 18.72
CA ARG A 17 -17.76 1.99 19.14
C ARG A 17 -16.49 1.20 19.35
N PRO A 18 -16.42 0.44 20.46
CA PRO A 18 -15.24 -0.39 20.73
C PRO A 18 -15.31 -1.71 19.95
N TYR A 19 -14.16 -2.13 19.45
CA TYR A 19 -14.02 -3.43 18.78
C TYR A 19 -12.81 -4.12 19.36
N THR A 20 -12.92 -5.45 19.48
CA THR A 20 -11.83 -6.28 19.92
C THR A 20 -11.39 -7.12 18.73
N LEU A 21 -10.13 -6.97 18.34
CA LEU A 21 -9.57 -7.65 17.19
C LEU A 21 -8.44 -8.55 17.61
N ARG A 22 -8.21 -9.60 16.84
CA ARG A 22 -7.09 -10.50 17.06
C ARG A 22 -6.14 -10.35 15.88
N THR A 23 -4.85 -10.25 16.19
CA THR A 23 -3.84 -10.09 15.16
C THR A 23 -2.63 -10.95 15.48
N THR A 24 -1.97 -11.45 14.43
CA THR A 24 -0.69 -12.12 14.56
C THR A 24 0.46 -11.15 14.35
N GLY A 25 0.15 -9.93 13.89
CA GLY A 25 1.14 -8.90 13.67
C GLY A 25 1.31 -7.98 14.87
N ASP A 26 1.90 -6.84 14.60
CA ASP A 26 2.15 -5.83 15.63
C ASP A 26 0.83 -5.13 16.01
N PRO A 27 0.43 -5.17 17.28
CA PRO A 27 -0.79 -4.47 17.72
C PRO A 27 -0.77 -2.98 17.43
N ALA A 28 0.40 -2.35 17.46
CA ALA A 28 0.52 -0.92 17.17
C ALA A 28 0.12 -0.60 15.74
N GLU A 29 0.40 -1.51 14.80
CA GLU A 29 0.01 -1.33 13.40
C GLU A 29 -1.50 -1.41 13.24
N VAL A 30 -2.14 -2.32 13.95
CA VAL A 30 -3.61 -2.45 13.93
C VAL A 30 -4.24 -1.19 14.52
N GLU A 31 -3.67 -0.67 15.59
CA GLU A 31 -4.17 0.57 16.21
C GLU A 31 -4.08 1.74 15.23
N LYS A 32 -3.00 1.85 14.48
CA LYS A 32 -2.85 2.89 13.46
C LYS A 32 -3.87 2.75 12.35
N LEU A 33 -4.10 1.53 11.89
CA LEU A 33 -5.10 1.27 10.86
C LEU A 33 -6.49 1.66 11.35
N ALA A 34 -6.81 1.28 12.57
CA ALA A 34 -8.12 1.60 13.16
C ALA A 34 -8.29 3.11 13.31
N ALA A 35 -7.24 3.82 13.71
CA ALA A 35 -7.28 5.27 13.83
C ALA A 35 -7.53 5.92 12.47
N GLY A 36 -6.92 5.39 11.42
CA GLY A 36 -7.14 5.90 10.06
C GLY A 36 -8.57 5.68 9.59
N VAL A 37 -9.13 4.51 9.87
CA VAL A 37 -10.52 4.21 9.53
C VAL A 37 -11.47 5.11 10.32
N ASP A 38 -11.19 5.30 11.60
CA ASP A 38 -12.00 6.18 12.44
C ASP A 38 -12.03 7.61 11.90
N GLU A 39 -10.87 8.16 11.56
CA GLU A 39 -10.77 9.49 10.96
C GLU A 39 -11.59 9.59 9.68
N LEU A 40 -11.47 8.60 8.82
CA LEU A 40 -12.20 8.60 7.56
C LEU A 40 -13.70 8.57 7.78
N MET A 41 -14.16 7.70 8.69
CA MET A 41 -15.59 7.57 8.96
C MET A 41 -16.14 8.84 9.62
N LEU A 42 -15.36 9.48 10.50
CA LEU A 42 -15.77 10.75 11.09
C LEU A 42 -15.86 11.86 10.06
N ALA A 43 -14.93 11.89 9.11
CA ALA A 43 -14.97 12.87 8.02
C ALA A 43 -16.20 12.69 7.15
N ILE A 44 -16.55 11.44 6.84
CA ILE A 44 -17.75 11.14 6.06
C ILE A 44 -19.00 11.54 6.84
N ALA A 45 -19.03 11.21 8.14
CA ALA A 45 -20.17 11.54 8.99
C ALA A 45 -20.42 13.05 9.05
N SER A 46 -19.35 13.85 9.05
CA SER A 46 -19.51 15.30 9.09
C SER A 46 -20.12 15.86 7.82
N LYS A 47 -19.94 15.17 6.68
CA LYS A 47 -20.50 15.59 5.41
C LYS A 47 -21.88 14.99 5.13
N ALA A 48 -22.23 13.95 5.86
CA ALA A 48 -23.51 13.24 5.68
C ALA A 48 -24.15 13.05 7.06
N PRO A 49 -24.62 14.13 7.67
CA PRO A 49 -25.08 14.07 9.07
C PRO A 49 -26.29 13.18 9.32
N ASN A 50 -27.07 12.88 8.26
CA ASN A 50 -28.26 12.03 8.38
C ASN A 50 -27.98 10.56 8.07
N ALA A 51 -26.73 10.22 7.72
CA ALA A 51 -26.39 8.85 7.39
C ALA A 51 -26.16 8.04 8.67
N ASP A 52 -26.64 6.79 8.64
CA ASP A 52 -26.40 5.88 9.77
C ASP A 52 -24.99 5.28 9.66
N SER A 53 -24.59 4.53 10.66
CA SER A 53 -23.24 3.97 10.72
C SER A 53 -22.96 2.98 9.59
N THR A 54 -23.97 2.22 9.18
CA THR A 54 -23.83 1.29 8.06
C THR A 54 -23.55 2.02 6.75
N HIS A 55 -24.31 3.09 6.50
CA HIS A 55 -24.12 3.91 5.31
C HIS A 55 -22.72 4.52 5.29
N ILE A 56 -22.30 5.06 6.43
CA ILE A 56 -20.95 5.64 6.57
C ILE A 56 -19.89 4.60 6.29
N ALA A 57 -20.04 3.37 6.81
CA ALA A 57 -19.10 2.30 6.61
C ALA A 57 -19.00 1.91 5.12
N VAL A 58 -20.14 1.85 4.42
CA VAL A 58 -20.13 1.53 2.99
C VAL A 58 -19.40 2.61 2.20
N LEU A 59 -19.66 3.87 2.52
CA LEU A 59 -18.97 4.98 1.86
C LEU A 59 -17.47 4.94 2.15
N ALA A 60 -17.09 4.60 3.38
CA ALA A 60 -15.68 4.46 3.74
C ALA A 60 -15.03 3.34 2.94
N CYS A 61 -15.71 2.19 2.79
CA CYS A 61 -15.19 1.09 1.99
C CYS A 61 -14.99 1.49 0.53
N LEU A 62 -15.95 2.21 -0.04
CA LEU A 62 -15.82 2.68 -1.42
C LEU A 62 -14.64 3.64 -1.57
N HIS A 63 -14.47 4.53 -0.61
CA HIS A 63 -13.36 5.46 -0.63
C HIS A 63 -12.02 4.72 -0.57
N LEU A 64 -11.92 3.73 0.33
CA LEU A 64 -10.68 2.96 0.47
C LEU A 64 -10.41 2.11 -0.76
N ALA A 65 -11.44 1.52 -1.35
CA ALA A 65 -11.28 0.75 -2.59
C ALA A 65 -10.80 1.64 -3.73
N ASP A 66 -11.32 2.86 -3.82
CA ASP A 66 -10.89 3.80 -4.83
C ASP A 66 -9.42 4.20 -4.64
N ARG A 67 -9.02 4.47 -3.41
CA ARG A 67 -7.63 4.79 -3.11
C ARG A 67 -6.70 3.62 -3.39
N LEU A 68 -7.15 2.40 -3.08
CA LEU A 68 -6.37 1.21 -3.37
C LEU A 68 -6.14 1.08 -4.87
N ARG A 69 -7.17 1.31 -5.68
CA ARG A 69 -7.05 1.26 -7.13
C ARG A 69 -6.05 2.30 -7.63
N ASP A 70 -6.11 3.53 -7.09
CA ASP A 70 -5.18 4.57 -7.48
C ASP A 70 -3.74 4.19 -7.15
N LEU A 71 -3.52 3.63 -5.96
CA LEU A 71 -2.20 3.17 -5.55
C LEU A 71 -1.69 2.03 -6.43
N GLU A 72 -2.58 1.12 -6.81
CA GLU A 72 -2.22 0.03 -7.71
C GLU A 72 -1.80 0.55 -9.09
N HIS A 73 -2.52 1.56 -9.58
CA HIS A 73 -2.17 2.20 -10.85
C HIS A 73 -0.83 2.92 -10.75
N ASP A 74 -0.60 3.63 -9.65
CA ASP A 74 0.66 4.33 -9.43
C ASP A 74 1.82 3.35 -9.35
N LEU A 75 1.62 2.23 -8.66
CA LEU A 75 2.63 1.20 -8.54
C LEU A 75 2.95 0.58 -9.90
N ALA A 76 1.92 0.28 -10.69
CA ALA A 76 2.12 -0.27 -12.03
C ALA A 76 2.88 0.70 -12.92
N ALA A 77 2.55 1.99 -12.84
CA ALA A 77 3.25 3.02 -13.62
C ALA A 77 4.71 3.14 -13.18
N LEU A 78 4.96 3.08 -11.88
CA LEU A 78 6.32 3.13 -11.35
C LEU A 78 7.13 1.92 -11.80
N LYS A 79 6.53 0.72 -11.71
CA LYS A 79 7.19 -0.51 -12.17
C LYS A 79 7.55 -0.44 -13.65
N ALA A 80 6.63 0.06 -14.47
CA ALA A 80 6.89 0.21 -15.89
C ALA A 80 8.06 1.17 -16.16
N ARG A 81 8.14 2.26 -15.39
CA ARG A 81 9.24 3.21 -15.52
C ARG A 81 10.57 2.60 -15.09
N VAL A 82 10.56 1.86 -13.97
CA VAL A 82 11.77 1.19 -13.49
C VAL A 82 12.25 0.16 -14.51
N ASP A 83 11.34 -0.66 -15.02
CA ASP A 83 11.68 -1.67 -16.02
C ASP A 83 12.25 -1.04 -17.28
N ARG A 84 11.67 0.06 -17.75
CA ARG A 84 12.15 0.77 -18.93
C ARG A 84 13.54 1.36 -18.69
N LYS A 85 13.74 1.99 -17.54
CA LYS A 85 15.04 2.55 -17.18
C LYS A 85 16.10 1.46 -17.06
N SER A 86 15.72 0.33 -16.48
CA SER A 86 16.61 -0.81 -16.34
C SER A 86 17.04 -1.36 -17.70
N THR A 87 16.08 -1.45 -18.62
CA THR A 87 16.36 -1.91 -19.98
C THR A 87 17.27 -0.94 -20.71
N GLU A 88 17.01 0.36 -20.59
CA GLU A 88 17.85 1.40 -21.18
C GLU A 88 19.27 1.32 -20.66
N PHE A 89 19.41 1.16 -19.35
CA PHE A 89 20.72 1.06 -18.71
C PHE A 89 21.47 -0.18 -19.18
N ALA A 90 20.78 -1.32 -19.25
CA ALA A 90 21.39 -2.55 -19.75
C ALA A 90 21.84 -2.40 -21.20
N GLY A 91 21.02 -1.73 -22.04
CA GLY A 91 21.39 -1.45 -23.42
C GLY A 91 22.62 -0.55 -23.53
N MET A 92 22.70 0.46 -22.68
CA MET A 92 23.87 1.33 -22.64
C MET A 92 25.13 0.58 -22.23
N LEU A 93 25.01 -0.32 -21.24
CA LEU A 93 26.14 -1.15 -20.83
C LEU A 93 26.59 -2.07 -21.96
N GLU A 94 25.67 -2.68 -22.66
CA GLU A 94 25.99 -3.54 -23.80
C GLU A 94 26.73 -2.77 -24.88
N GLN A 95 26.29 -1.55 -25.18
CA GLN A 95 26.97 -0.71 -26.17
C GLN A 95 28.39 -0.36 -25.74
N LEU A 96 28.56 -0.05 -24.45
CA LEU A 96 29.88 0.27 -23.93
C LEU A 96 30.81 -0.96 -23.99
N ILE A 97 30.29 -2.13 -23.68
CA ILE A 97 31.07 -3.36 -23.73
C ILE A 97 31.42 -3.69 -25.17
N ALA A 98 30.48 -3.56 -26.09
CA ALA A 98 30.73 -3.82 -27.53
C ALA A 98 31.73 -2.83 -28.07
N SER A 99 31.62 -1.55 -27.72
CA SER A 99 32.53 -0.52 -28.16
C SER A 99 33.96 -0.79 -27.66
N ALA A 100 34.09 -1.20 -26.40
CA ALA A 100 35.39 -1.54 -25.85
C ALA A 100 35.97 -2.77 -26.50
N GLY A 101 35.13 -3.76 -26.82
CA GLY A 101 35.57 -4.95 -27.55
C GLY A 101 36.06 -4.64 -28.94
N GLU A 102 35.35 -3.77 -29.65
CA GLU A 102 35.75 -3.34 -30.97
C GLU A 102 37.10 -2.60 -30.97
N LYS A 103 37.28 -1.72 -29.98
CA LYS A 103 38.55 -1.00 -29.84
C LYS A 103 39.69 -1.96 -29.57
N ASN A 104 39.48 -2.93 -28.72
CA ASN A 104 40.50 -3.92 -28.42
C ASN A 104 40.84 -4.74 -29.65
N THR A 105 39.86 -5.09 -30.46
CA THR A 105 40.04 -5.84 -31.71
C THR A 105 40.84 -5.01 -32.70
N GLU A 106 40.54 -3.74 -32.84
CA GLU A 106 41.25 -2.84 -33.76
C GLU A 106 42.72 -2.66 -33.38
N GLN A 107 42.99 -2.63 -32.06
CA GLN A 107 44.35 -2.47 -31.58
C GLN A 107 45.17 -3.75 -31.68
N ALA A 108 44.52 -4.86 -31.78
CA ALA A 108 45.21 -6.13 -31.94
C ALA A 108 45.62 -6.34 -33.38
#